data_4836fb410bfd107bff63bad3e5c50bf8
#
_entry.id   4836fb410bfd107bff63bad3e5c50bf8
#
_cell.length_a   1.000
_cell.length_b   1.000
_cell.length_c   1.000
_cell.angle_alpha   90.00
_cell.angle_beta   90.00
_cell.angle_gamma   90.00
#
_symmetry.space_group_name_H-M   'P 1'
#
loop_
_entity.id
_entity.type
_entity.pdbx_description
1 polymer ?
#
loop_
_entity_poly.entity_id
_entity_poly.type
_entity_poly.pdbx_seq_one_letter_code
_entity_poly.pdbx_strand_id
1 'polypeptide(L)'
;GLGDVYKRQSLAVVEGVMGYYDGIGMSSDAGTYDLARTTGTPAILVADARGRALSAAALVKGLAEFRPDSGIRGVILNRCSPMLYPRLKACVEEEVGIPVFGYLPLMSECALESRHLGLITAAEVGDLREKLRRLAEQAEKTLDIDGLLALSGAAPDLTYTPEKPVKIAGTPPVVALARDNAFCFYYEDGLAELRRQGAELVEFSPMEDTALPAGACGLYL
;
A
#
# COMPACT_ATOMS: atom_id res chain seq x y z
N GLY A 1 -16.68 7.30 11.96
CA GLY A 1 -15.22 7.54 12.14
C GLY A 1 -14.42 6.46 11.44
N LEU A 2 -13.11 6.65 11.25
CA LEU A 2 -12.20 5.65 10.63
C LEU A 2 -12.33 4.26 11.28
N GLY A 3 -12.51 4.18 12.60
CA GLY A 3 -12.76 2.93 13.29
C GLY A 3 -13.99 2.14 12.81
N ASP A 4 -14.98 2.81 12.22
CA ASP A 4 -16.16 2.14 11.66
C ASP A 4 -15.91 1.66 10.23
N VAL A 5 -14.99 2.27 9.48
CA VAL A 5 -14.58 1.80 8.17
C VAL A 5 -13.74 0.53 8.31
N TYR A 6 -12.78 0.50 9.21
CA TYR A 6 -11.95 -0.69 9.46
C TYR A 6 -12.73 -1.86 10.06
N LYS A 7 -13.75 -1.61 10.86
CA LYS A 7 -14.63 -2.67 11.40
C LYS A 7 -15.50 -3.38 10.35
N ARG A 8 -15.60 -2.84 9.14
CA ARG A 8 -16.37 -3.41 8.03
C ARG A 8 -15.51 -4.12 6.99
N GLN A 9 -14.19 -4.08 7.15
CA GLN A 9 -13.26 -4.74 6.24
C GLN A 9 -12.96 -6.14 6.74
N SER A 10 -13.05 -7.11 5.86
CA SER A 10 -12.64 -8.50 6.11
C SER A 10 -11.18 -8.76 5.76
N LEU A 11 -10.55 -7.86 5.00
CA LEU A 11 -9.18 -7.94 4.54
C LEU A 11 -8.57 -6.54 4.42
N ALA A 12 -7.32 -6.40 4.85
CA ALA A 12 -6.49 -5.23 4.57
C ALA A 12 -5.27 -5.64 3.75
N VAL A 13 -4.95 -4.83 2.74
CA VAL A 13 -3.73 -4.97 1.95
C VAL A 13 -2.87 -3.74 2.18
N VAL A 14 -1.65 -3.96 2.67
CA VAL A 14 -0.70 -2.89 2.95
C VAL A 14 0.38 -2.91 1.89
N GLU A 15 0.53 -1.82 1.14
CA GLU A 15 1.62 -1.64 0.21
C GLU A 15 2.88 -1.20 0.96
N GLY A 16 3.98 -1.93 0.75
CA GLY A 16 5.29 -1.54 1.24
C GLY A 16 5.96 -0.53 0.33
N VAL A 17 6.56 0.50 0.90
CA VAL A 17 7.29 1.53 0.17
C VAL A 17 8.78 1.18 0.12
N MET A 18 9.44 1.46 -1.01
CA MET A 18 10.86 1.17 -1.27
C MET A 18 11.17 -0.34 -1.24
N GLY A 19 12.42 -0.72 -1.00
CA GLY A 19 12.81 -2.12 -0.83
C GLY A 19 12.29 -2.69 0.50
N TYR A 20 12.09 -3.99 0.54
CA TYR A 20 11.49 -4.66 1.70
C TYR A 20 12.22 -4.38 3.02
N TYR A 21 13.55 -4.31 2.96
CA TYR A 21 14.41 -4.07 4.13
C TYR A 21 14.88 -2.62 4.25
N ASP A 22 14.44 -1.74 3.36
CA ASP A 22 14.87 -0.34 3.36
C ASP A 22 14.02 0.46 4.36
N GLY A 23 14.69 1.02 5.34
CA GLY A 23 14.09 1.85 6.38
C GLY A 23 14.84 3.17 6.54
N ILE A 24 14.93 3.66 7.75
CA ILE A 24 15.62 4.92 8.04
C ILE A 24 17.13 4.74 7.88
N GLY A 25 17.73 5.49 6.98
CA GLY A 25 19.17 5.42 6.70
C GLY A 25 19.57 4.05 6.13
N MET A 26 20.51 3.38 6.76
CA MET A 26 20.97 2.02 6.39
C MET A 26 20.42 0.95 7.33
N SER A 27 19.28 1.19 7.96
CA SER A 27 18.60 0.22 8.80
C SER A 27 17.28 -0.26 8.17
N SER A 28 16.66 -1.26 8.79
CA SER A 28 15.33 -1.72 8.41
C SER A 28 14.22 -1.07 9.28
N ASP A 29 14.55 -0.10 10.12
CA ASP A 29 13.63 0.53 11.05
C ASP A 29 12.60 1.39 10.31
N ALA A 30 11.35 1.31 10.72
CA ALA A 30 10.21 1.98 10.09
C ALA A 30 9.99 1.64 8.61
N GLY A 31 10.64 0.58 8.09
CA GLY A 31 10.43 0.05 6.75
C GLY A 31 9.34 -1.02 6.70
N THR A 32 9.11 -1.57 5.51
CA THR A 32 8.09 -2.61 5.28
C THR A 32 8.33 -3.86 6.13
N TYR A 33 9.57 -4.32 6.24
CA TYR A 33 9.96 -5.44 7.09
C TYR A 33 9.62 -5.19 8.57
N ASP A 34 9.95 -4.01 9.09
CA ASP A 34 9.70 -3.68 10.49
C ASP A 34 8.21 -3.62 10.80
N LEU A 35 7.41 -3.06 9.89
CA LEU A 35 5.95 -3.06 9.99
C LEU A 35 5.39 -4.48 9.98
N ALA A 36 5.78 -5.31 9.00
CA ALA A 36 5.32 -6.68 8.87
C ALA A 36 5.67 -7.51 10.13
N ARG A 37 6.89 -7.36 10.65
CA ARG A 37 7.36 -8.01 11.86
C ARG A 37 6.59 -7.57 13.10
N THR A 38 6.39 -6.25 13.26
CA THR A 38 5.70 -5.68 14.43
C THR A 38 4.24 -6.08 14.48
N THR A 39 3.58 -6.18 13.33
CA THR A 39 2.17 -6.58 13.23
C THR A 39 1.97 -8.09 13.08
N GLY A 40 3.04 -8.86 12.86
CA GLY A 40 2.94 -10.28 12.53
C GLY A 40 2.27 -10.56 11.16
N THR A 41 2.17 -9.53 10.31
CA THR A 41 1.50 -9.64 9.02
C THR A 41 2.34 -10.43 8.02
N PRO A 42 1.80 -11.48 7.37
CA PRO A 42 2.53 -12.20 6.33
C PRO A 42 2.78 -11.29 5.13
N ALA A 43 4.03 -11.28 4.64
CA ALA A 43 4.43 -10.50 3.49
C ALA A 43 4.39 -11.34 2.21
N ILE A 44 3.88 -10.73 1.12
CA ILE A 44 3.96 -11.27 -0.23
C ILE A 44 4.99 -10.46 -1.01
N LEU A 45 6.03 -11.12 -1.50
CA LEU A 45 7.03 -10.49 -2.34
C LEU A 45 6.54 -10.41 -3.79
N VAL A 46 6.41 -9.21 -4.33
CA VAL A 46 6.16 -8.99 -5.75
C VAL A 46 7.51 -8.88 -6.47
N ALA A 47 7.95 -10.00 -7.07
CA ALA A 47 9.27 -10.11 -7.68
C ALA A 47 9.23 -9.83 -9.18
N ASP A 48 10.08 -8.91 -9.66
CA ASP A 48 10.22 -8.64 -11.09
C ASP A 48 10.94 -9.79 -11.81
N ALA A 49 10.22 -10.49 -12.67
CA ALA A 49 10.72 -11.61 -13.46
C ALA A 49 11.21 -11.21 -14.87
N ARG A 50 11.11 -9.93 -15.25
CA ARG A 50 11.48 -9.47 -16.58
C ARG A 50 12.96 -9.75 -16.89
N GLY A 51 13.23 -10.52 -17.95
CA GLY A 51 14.57 -10.84 -18.37
C GLY A 51 15.37 -11.71 -17.39
N ARG A 52 14.70 -12.34 -16.43
CA ARG A 52 15.32 -13.22 -15.44
C ARG A 52 14.77 -14.63 -15.54
N ALA A 53 15.63 -15.61 -15.26
CA ALA A 53 15.25 -17.01 -15.09
C ALA A 53 15.67 -17.45 -13.67
N LEU A 54 16.72 -18.25 -13.52
CA LEU A 54 17.21 -18.70 -12.21
C LEU A 54 17.60 -17.53 -11.30
N SER A 55 18.05 -16.40 -11.84
CA SER A 55 18.38 -15.20 -11.05
C SER A 55 17.18 -14.60 -10.31
N ALA A 56 15.94 -14.85 -10.77
CA ALA A 56 14.76 -14.44 -10.02
C ALA A 56 14.60 -15.27 -8.74
N ALA A 57 14.82 -16.58 -8.81
CA ALA A 57 14.80 -17.44 -7.63
C ALA A 57 15.90 -17.04 -6.64
N ALA A 58 17.10 -16.74 -7.12
CA ALA A 58 18.20 -16.26 -6.28
C ALA A 58 17.87 -14.95 -5.56
N LEU A 59 17.22 -13.99 -6.26
CA LEU A 59 16.73 -12.74 -5.66
C LEU A 59 15.69 -13.00 -4.57
N VAL A 60 14.70 -13.85 -4.87
CA VAL A 60 13.65 -14.22 -3.91
C VAL A 60 14.27 -14.89 -2.69
N LYS A 61 15.19 -15.84 -2.89
CA LYS A 61 15.90 -16.53 -1.82
C LYS A 61 16.68 -15.55 -0.95
N GLY A 62 17.44 -14.66 -1.57
CA GLY A 62 18.19 -13.63 -0.86
C GLY A 62 17.29 -12.75 0.02
N LEU A 63 16.13 -12.32 -0.48
CA LEU A 63 15.18 -11.54 0.31
C LEU A 63 14.49 -12.37 1.41
N ALA A 64 14.07 -13.60 1.11
CA ALA A 64 13.40 -14.46 2.07
C ALA A 64 14.29 -14.90 3.23
N GLU A 65 15.58 -15.09 2.98
CA GLU A 65 16.56 -15.60 3.95
C GLU A 65 17.47 -14.53 4.57
N PHE A 66 17.38 -13.27 4.10
CA PHE A 66 18.22 -12.17 4.60
C PHE A 66 18.05 -11.94 6.11
N ARG A 67 16.85 -12.15 6.62
CA ARG A 67 16.56 -12.17 8.06
C ARG A 67 15.82 -13.47 8.39
N PRO A 68 16.11 -14.12 9.53
CA PRO A 68 15.45 -15.36 9.92
C PRO A 68 13.95 -15.20 10.16
N ASP A 69 13.51 -13.98 10.48
CA ASP A 69 12.15 -13.58 10.73
C ASP A 69 11.60 -12.67 9.60
N SER A 70 12.02 -12.90 8.36
CA SER A 70 11.65 -12.07 7.20
C SER A 70 10.14 -11.88 7.04
N GLY A 71 9.33 -12.84 7.48
CA GLY A 71 7.86 -12.76 7.32
C GLY A 71 7.39 -12.93 5.87
N ILE A 72 8.30 -13.10 4.90
CA ILE A 72 7.92 -13.38 3.50
C ILE A 72 7.35 -14.79 3.43
N ARG A 73 6.07 -14.90 3.06
CA ARG A 73 5.32 -16.15 3.05
C ARG A 73 4.83 -16.55 1.66
N GLY A 74 5.14 -15.76 0.66
CA GLY A 74 4.79 -16.08 -0.72
C GLY A 74 5.33 -15.08 -1.73
N VAL A 75 5.18 -15.42 -2.99
CA VAL A 75 5.70 -14.64 -4.12
C VAL A 75 4.62 -14.48 -5.18
N ILE A 76 4.57 -13.30 -5.78
CA ILE A 76 3.89 -13.04 -7.05
C ILE A 76 4.98 -12.64 -8.06
N LEU A 77 5.01 -13.31 -9.22
CA LEU A 77 5.97 -13.03 -10.28
C LEU A 77 5.41 -11.94 -11.21
N ASN A 78 5.95 -10.72 -11.11
CA ASN A 78 5.53 -9.61 -11.95
C ASN A 78 6.33 -9.57 -13.25
N ARG A 79 5.70 -9.11 -14.33
CA ARG A 79 6.26 -9.05 -15.69
C ARG A 79 6.79 -10.41 -16.18
N CYS A 80 6.12 -11.48 -15.76
CA CYS A 80 6.45 -12.85 -16.11
C CYS A 80 5.63 -13.31 -17.32
N SER A 81 6.26 -13.94 -18.30
CA SER A 81 5.52 -14.51 -19.43
C SER A 81 4.82 -15.81 -19.05
N PRO A 82 3.66 -16.12 -19.66
CA PRO A 82 2.96 -17.40 -19.42
C PRO A 82 3.84 -18.62 -19.68
N MET A 83 4.73 -18.57 -20.67
CA MET A 83 5.62 -19.67 -21.02
C MET A 83 6.71 -19.89 -19.97
N LEU A 84 7.22 -18.83 -19.34
CA LEU A 84 8.28 -18.92 -18.32
C LEU A 84 7.72 -19.29 -16.95
N TYR A 85 6.49 -18.90 -16.66
CA TYR A 85 5.88 -19.02 -15.33
C TYR A 85 5.97 -20.42 -14.71
N PRO A 86 5.59 -21.52 -15.39
CA PRO A 86 5.61 -22.84 -14.75
C PRO A 86 7.00 -23.27 -14.28
N ARG A 87 8.01 -22.97 -15.08
CA ARG A 87 9.41 -23.29 -14.76
C ARG A 87 9.94 -22.43 -13.63
N LEU A 88 9.63 -21.15 -13.66
CA LEU A 88 10.09 -20.22 -12.64
C LEU A 88 9.39 -20.45 -11.30
N LYS A 89 8.09 -20.77 -11.33
CA LYS A 89 7.33 -21.19 -10.15
C LYS A 89 7.98 -22.42 -9.50
N ALA A 90 8.18 -23.50 -10.25
CA ALA A 90 8.80 -24.70 -9.73
C ALA A 90 10.19 -24.44 -9.13
N CYS A 91 11.01 -23.64 -9.82
CA CYS A 91 12.35 -23.27 -9.36
C CYS A 91 12.31 -22.47 -8.05
N VAL A 92 11.41 -21.48 -7.93
CA VAL A 92 11.28 -20.67 -6.69
C VAL A 92 10.80 -21.55 -5.53
N GLU A 93 9.78 -22.38 -5.76
CA GLU A 93 9.22 -23.25 -4.74
C GLU A 93 10.23 -24.31 -4.26
N GLU A 94 11.03 -24.86 -5.16
CA GLU A 94 12.09 -25.84 -4.84
C GLU A 94 13.26 -25.19 -4.09
N GLU A 95 13.76 -24.05 -4.59
CA GLU A 95 14.97 -23.42 -4.05
C GLU A 95 14.74 -22.62 -2.76
N VAL A 96 13.53 -22.08 -2.57
CA VAL A 96 13.20 -21.18 -1.46
C VAL A 96 12.24 -21.78 -0.46
N GLY A 97 11.41 -22.74 -0.90
CA GLY A 97 10.44 -23.42 -0.03
C GLY A 97 9.21 -22.58 0.33
N ILE A 98 8.92 -21.50 -0.44
CA ILE A 98 7.72 -20.68 -0.25
C ILE A 98 6.85 -20.72 -1.50
N PRO A 99 5.50 -20.64 -1.36
CA PRO A 99 4.58 -20.74 -2.50
C PRO A 99 4.68 -19.55 -3.44
N VAL A 100 4.50 -19.80 -4.73
CA VAL A 100 4.29 -18.76 -5.76
C VAL A 100 2.80 -18.69 -6.06
N PHE A 101 2.17 -17.60 -5.64
CA PHE A 101 0.73 -17.35 -5.78
C PHE A 101 0.30 -16.90 -7.18
N GLY A 102 1.19 -16.95 -8.13
CA GLY A 102 0.86 -16.64 -9.52
C GLY A 102 1.78 -15.60 -10.15
N TYR A 103 1.31 -15.05 -11.26
CA TYR A 103 2.08 -14.08 -12.01
C TYR A 103 1.19 -13.02 -12.67
N LEU A 104 1.78 -11.89 -12.99
CA LEU A 104 1.22 -10.89 -13.91
C LEU A 104 2.14 -10.76 -15.13
N PRO A 105 1.61 -10.84 -16.36
CA PRO A 105 2.39 -10.54 -17.55
C PRO A 105 2.71 -9.06 -17.66
N LEU A 106 3.55 -8.69 -18.61
CA LEU A 106 3.73 -7.28 -18.95
C LEU A 106 2.45 -6.75 -19.61
N MET A 107 1.83 -5.76 -19.01
CA MET A 107 0.61 -5.11 -19.48
C MET A 107 0.89 -3.64 -19.78
N SER A 108 1.42 -3.36 -20.96
CA SER A 108 1.81 -2.00 -21.37
C SER A 108 0.62 -1.04 -21.42
N GLU A 109 -0.57 -1.55 -21.75
CA GLU A 109 -1.82 -0.80 -21.78
C GLU A 109 -2.31 -0.35 -20.38
N CYS A 110 -1.81 -0.98 -19.34
CA CYS A 110 -2.09 -0.62 -17.95
C CYS A 110 -0.97 0.23 -17.32
N ALA A 111 0.06 0.58 -18.09
CA ALA A 111 1.13 1.41 -17.58
C ALA A 111 0.60 2.79 -17.17
N LEU A 112 1.06 3.26 -16.00
CA LEU A 112 0.85 4.62 -15.57
C LEU A 112 2.06 5.46 -15.99
N GLU A 113 1.81 6.62 -16.56
CA GLU A 113 2.88 7.53 -16.91
C GLU A 113 3.53 8.10 -15.65
N SER A 114 4.84 8.21 -15.68
CA SER A 114 5.61 8.83 -14.60
C SER A 114 6.01 10.23 -15.03
N ARG A 115 5.81 11.24 -14.20
CA ARG A 115 6.37 12.58 -14.42
C ARG A 115 7.80 12.65 -13.94
N HIS A 116 8.59 13.52 -14.58
CA HIS A 116 9.97 13.79 -14.13
C HIS A 116 10.01 14.47 -12.75
N LEU A 117 8.95 15.15 -12.39
CA LEU A 117 8.80 15.82 -11.08
C LEU A 117 7.39 15.61 -10.54
N GLY A 118 7.29 15.00 -9.37
CA GLY A 118 6.02 14.74 -8.69
C GLY A 118 5.28 13.50 -9.19
N LEU A 119 4.27 13.09 -8.43
CA LEU A 119 3.39 11.97 -8.75
C LEU A 119 2.22 12.46 -9.61
N ILE A 120 1.74 11.60 -10.51
CA ILE A 120 0.45 11.81 -11.17
C ILE A 120 -0.63 11.34 -10.20
N THR A 121 -1.56 12.22 -9.87
CA THR A 121 -2.65 11.86 -8.95
C THR A 121 -3.67 10.95 -9.64
N ALA A 122 -4.40 10.17 -8.86
CA ALA A 122 -5.44 9.29 -9.38
C ALA A 122 -6.53 10.05 -10.17
N ALA A 123 -6.79 11.31 -9.82
CA ALA A 123 -7.75 12.17 -10.50
C ALA A 123 -7.28 12.62 -11.90
N GLU A 124 -5.96 12.68 -12.14
CA GLU A 124 -5.37 13.09 -13.41
C GLU A 124 -5.31 11.96 -14.44
N VAL A 125 -5.45 10.69 -14.00
CA VAL A 125 -5.42 9.53 -14.91
C VAL A 125 -6.84 9.27 -15.42
N GLY A 126 -7.16 9.77 -16.60
CA GLY A 126 -8.52 9.72 -17.17
C GLY A 126 -9.07 8.31 -17.39
N ASP A 127 -8.24 7.31 -17.59
CA ASP A 127 -8.59 5.91 -17.84
C ASP A 127 -8.22 4.96 -16.68
N LEU A 128 -7.95 5.50 -15.48
CA LEU A 128 -7.48 4.73 -14.33
C LEU A 128 -8.40 3.56 -13.98
N ARG A 129 -9.71 3.80 -13.97
CA ARG A 129 -10.70 2.74 -13.65
C ARG A 129 -10.66 1.60 -14.64
N GLU A 130 -10.49 1.89 -15.92
CA GLU A 130 -10.38 0.87 -16.96
C GLU A 130 -9.08 0.08 -16.86
N LYS A 131 -7.95 0.75 -16.57
CA LYS A 131 -6.67 0.10 -16.30
C LYS A 131 -6.76 -0.83 -15.09
N LEU A 132 -7.36 -0.38 -14.00
CA LEU A 132 -7.58 -1.19 -12.80
C LEU A 132 -8.50 -2.39 -13.07
N ARG A 133 -9.56 -2.22 -13.86
CA ARG A 133 -10.45 -3.32 -14.25
C ARG A 133 -9.69 -4.39 -15.03
N ARG A 134 -8.87 -4.00 -16.01
CA ARG A 134 -8.05 -4.93 -16.80
C ARG A 134 -7.01 -5.66 -15.95
N LEU A 135 -6.36 -4.95 -15.02
CA LEU A 135 -5.44 -5.56 -14.07
C LEU A 135 -6.13 -6.57 -13.17
N ALA A 136 -7.33 -6.25 -12.67
CA ALA A 136 -8.12 -7.16 -11.84
C ALA A 136 -8.52 -8.42 -12.62
N GLU A 137 -9.04 -8.28 -13.84
CA GLU A 137 -9.37 -9.41 -14.71
C GLU A 137 -8.17 -10.30 -15.05
N GLN A 138 -6.98 -9.70 -15.19
CA GLN A 138 -5.77 -10.48 -15.38
C GLN A 138 -5.33 -11.16 -14.09
N ALA A 139 -5.44 -10.50 -12.96
CA ALA A 139 -5.13 -11.06 -11.64
C ALA A 139 -6.02 -12.29 -11.35
N GLU A 140 -7.33 -12.20 -11.58
CA GLU A 140 -8.25 -13.32 -11.41
C GLU A 140 -7.88 -14.56 -12.28
N LYS A 141 -7.27 -14.35 -13.44
CA LYS A 141 -6.85 -15.43 -14.33
C LYS A 141 -5.55 -16.10 -13.93
N THR A 142 -4.65 -15.36 -13.28
CA THR A 142 -3.24 -15.80 -13.13
C THR A 142 -2.72 -15.77 -11.72
N LEU A 143 -3.47 -15.24 -10.76
CA LEU A 143 -3.15 -15.30 -9.34
C LEU A 143 -4.05 -16.32 -8.62
N ASP A 144 -3.48 -17.00 -7.66
CA ASP A 144 -4.20 -17.82 -6.69
C ASP A 144 -4.80 -16.93 -5.60
N ILE A 145 -5.95 -16.33 -5.90
CA ILE A 145 -6.64 -15.40 -5.00
C ILE A 145 -7.07 -16.12 -3.72
N ASP A 146 -7.55 -17.38 -3.83
CA ASP A 146 -7.98 -18.16 -2.66
C ASP A 146 -6.79 -18.46 -1.73
N GLY A 147 -5.62 -18.78 -2.28
CA GLY A 147 -4.39 -18.95 -1.52
C GLY A 147 -3.94 -17.67 -0.83
N LEU A 148 -4.05 -16.51 -1.48
CA LEU A 148 -3.76 -15.22 -0.88
C LEU A 148 -4.73 -14.88 0.26
N LEU A 149 -6.03 -15.15 0.09
CA LEU A 149 -7.04 -14.99 1.13
C LEU A 149 -6.79 -15.92 2.31
N ALA A 150 -6.46 -17.18 2.05
CA ALA A 150 -6.11 -18.14 3.09
C ALA A 150 -4.86 -17.71 3.89
N LEU A 151 -3.84 -17.17 3.20
CA LEU A 151 -2.65 -16.63 3.86
C LEU A 151 -2.99 -15.41 4.73
N SER A 152 -3.85 -14.52 4.26
CA SER A 152 -4.27 -13.36 5.04
C SER A 152 -4.99 -13.74 6.34
N GLY A 153 -5.75 -14.84 6.31
CA GLY A 153 -6.42 -15.39 7.50
C GLY A 153 -5.46 -15.94 8.57
N ALA A 154 -4.18 -16.12 8.24
CA ALA A 154 -3.14 -16.52 9.18
C ALA A 154 -2.50 -15.32 9.93
N ALA A 155 -2.84 -14.09 9.56
CA ALA A 155 -2.38 -12.90 10.27
C ALA A 155 -3.01 -12.85 11.68
N PRO A 156 -2.24 -12.49 12.71
CA PRO A 156 -2.78 -12.40 14.06
C PRO A 156 -3.74 -11.21 14.21
N ASP A 157 -4.68 -11.35 15.14
CA ASP A 157 -5.50 -10.22 15.54
C ASP A 157 -4.65 -9.14 16.19
N LEU A 158 -4.76 -7.92 15.70
CA LEU A 158 -4.12 -6.76 16.30
C LEU A 158 -5.01 -6.19 17.39
N THR A 159 -4.56 -6.32 18.65
CA THR A 159 -5.22 -5.69 19.79
C THR A 159 -4.71 -4.27 19.98
N TYR A 160 -5.60 -3.31 19.97
CA TYR A 160 -5.27 -1.92 20.28
C TYR A 160 -6.34 -1.30 21.17
N THR A 161 -5.96 -0.33 21.97
CA THR A 161 -6.90 0.47 22.75
C THR A 161 -7.17 1.76 21.98
N PRO A 162 -8.40 1.98 21.48
CA PRO A 162 -8.73 3.22 20.79
C PRO A 162 -8.54 4.41 21.74
N GLU A 163 -7.81 5.40 21.29
CA GLU A 163 -7.71 6.65 22.02
C GLU A 163 -9.06 7.38 22.04
N LYS A 164 -9.41 7.95 23.18
CA LYS A 164 -10.67 8.68 23.33
C LYS A 164 -10.58 10.05 22.68
N PRO A 165 -11.68 10.53 22.06
CA PRO A 165 -11.73 11.90 21.58
C PRO A 165 -11.47 12.90 22.70
N VAL A 166 -10.67 13.92 22.42
CA VAL A 166 -10.45 15.02 23.37
C VAL A 166 -11.68 15.92 23.37
N LYS A 167 -12.20 16.23 24.55
CA LYS A 167 -13.26 17.22 24.69
C LYS A 167 -12.62 18.59 24.82
N ILE A 168 -12.79 19.43 23.82
CA ILE A 168 -12.38 20.85 23.89
C ILE A 168 -13.50 21.61 24.62
N ALA A 169 -13.11 22.42 25.61
CA ALA A 169 -14.01 23.35 26.24
C ALA A 169 -14.13 24.61 25.35
N GLY A 170 -15.33 24.90 24.89
CA GLY A 170 -15.60 26.05 24.04
C GLY A 170 -15.84 25.69 22.56
N THR A 171 -15.69 26.67 21.70
CA THR A 171 -15.88 26.51 20.25
C THR A 171 -14.71 25.73 19.65
N PRO A 172 -14.96 24.68 18.85
CA PRO A 172 -13.90 23.97 18.15
C PRO A 172 -13.02 24.90 17.30
N PRO A 173 -11.70 24.73 17.31
CA PRO A 173 -10.84 25.49 16.40
C PRO A 173 -11.11 25.05 14.95
N VAL A 174 -11.33 26.02 14.07
CA VAL A 174 -11.51 25.80 12.63
C VAL A 174 -10.13 25.75 11.98
N VAL A 175 -9.79 24.64 11.35
CA VAL A 175 -8.59 24.45 10.55
C VAL A 175 -8.97 24.40 9.08
N ALA A 176 -8.47 25.38 8.30
CA ALA A 176 -8.61 25.40 6.87
C ALA A 176 -7.72 24.30 6.24
N LEU A 177 -8.33 23.32 5.61
CA LEU A 177 -7.64 22.22 4.92
C LEU A 177 -7.59 22.52 3.42
N ALA A 178 -6.40 22.71 2.88
CA ALA A 178 -6.23 22.86 1.44
C ALA A 178 -6.62 21.54 0.75
N ARG A 179 -7.52 21.60 -0.23
CA ARG A 179 -7.91 20.42 -1.00
C ARG A 179 -8.31 20.78 -2.42
N ASP A 180 -7.42 20.47 -3.35
CA ASP A 180 -7.62 20.60 -4.80
C ASP A 180 -6.60 19.72 -5.55
N ASN A 181 -6.41 19.94 -6.85
CA ASN A 181 -5.46 19.16 -7.65
C ASN A 181 -3.98 19.36 -7.26
N ALA A 182 -3.64 20.47 -6.62
CA ALA A 182 -2.29 20.72 -6.11
C ALA A 182 -2.12 20.23 -4.66
N PHE A 183 -3.20 20.20 -3.90
CA PHE A 183 -3.23 19.79 -2.49
C PHE A 183 -4.18 18.60 -2.31
N CYS A 184 -3.71 17.40 -2.62
CA CYS A 184 -4.55 16.19 -2.62
C CYS A 184 -3.93 15.00 -1.86
N PHE A 185 -2.71 15.14 -1.37
CA PHE A 185 -2.00 14.07 -0.68
C PHE A 185 -2.04 14.24 0.83
N TYR A 186 -3.05 13.63 1.45
CA TYR A 186 -3.23 13.63 2.90
C TYR A 186 -3.37 12.21 3.43
N TYR A 187 -2.78 11.96 4.60
CA TYR A 187 -3.07 10.76 5.36
C TYR A 187 -4.37 10.94 6.11
N GLU A 188 -5.36 10.12 5.80
CA GLU A 188 -6.68 10.19 6.47
C GLU A 188 -6.58 9.98 7.98
N ASP A 189 -5.60 9.21 8.45
CA ASP A 189 -5.32 9.05 9.88
C ASP A 189 -4.94 10.38 10.55
N GLY A 190 -4.13 11.22 9.88
CA GLY A 190 -3.79 12.55 10.37
C GLY A 190 -5.01 13.47 10.43
N LEU A 191 -5.86 13.45 9.41
CA LEU A 191 -7.11 14.21 9.40
C LEU A 191 -8.09 13.73 10.47
N ALA A 192 -8.18 12.41 10.66
CA ALA A 192 -9.01 11.82 11.71
C ALA A 192 -8.48 12.20 13.10
N GLU A 193 -7.16 12.24 13.28
CA GLU A 193 -6.55 12.65 14.53
C GLU A 193 -6.85 14.13 14.86
N LEU A 194 -6.74 15.02 13.89
CA LEU A 194 -7.12 16.42 14.08
C LEU A 194 -8.59 16.55 14.52
N ARG A 195 -9.50 15.80 13.86
CA ARG A 195 -10.92 15.76 14.26
C ARG A 195 -11.09 15.16 15.67
N ARG A 196 -10.33 14.12 15.99
CA ARG A 196 -10.35 13.49 17.32
C ARG A 196 -9.89 14.45 18.43
N GLN A 197 -8.91 15.29 18.10
CA GLN A 197 -8.42 16.37 18.97
C GLN A 197 -9.42 17.54 19.08
N GLY A 198 -10.53 17.48 18.36
CA GLY A 198 -11.62 18.44 18.43
C GLY A 198 -11.54 19.57 17.41
N ALA A 199 -10.67 19.49 16.40
CA ALA A 199 -10.64 20.48 15.33
C ALA A 199 -11.81 20.26 14.35
N GLU A 200 -12.38 21.33 13.86
CA GLU A 200 -13.27 21.37 12.71
C GLU A 200 -12.42 21.60 11.45
N LEU A 201 -12.43 20.64 10.51
CA LEU A 201 -11.71 20.78 9.24
C LEU A 201 -12.66 21.30 8.17
N VAL A 202 -12.32 22.47 7.62
CA VAL A 202 -13.07 23.09 6.52
C VAL A 202 -12.19 23.14 5.28
N GLU A 203 -12.62 22.47 4.23
CA GLU A 203 -11.86 22.40 2.98
C GLU A 203 -11.96 23.72 2.21
N PHE A 204 -10.87 24.10 1.55
CA PHE A 204 -10.81 25.21 0.59
C PHE A 204 -9.80 24.87 -0.52
N SER A 205 -9.95 25.48 -1.67
CA SER A 205 -9.03 25.33 -2.80
C SER A 205 -8.07 26.51 -2.88
N PRO A 206 -6.79 26.36 -2.60
CA PRO A 206 -5.80 27.40 -2.86
C PRO A 206 -5.73 27.85 -4.32
N MET A 207 -6.17 27.02 -5.27
CA MET A 207 -6.18 27.36 -6.70
C MET A 207 -7.41 28.15 -7.14
N GLU A 208 -8.54 27.99 -6.45
CA GLU A 208 -9.84 28.52 -6.91
C GLU A 208 -10.44 29.54 -5.93
N ASP A 209 -10.24 29.34 -4.64
CA ASP A 209 -10.81 30.21 -3.61
C ASP A 209 -9.99 31.50 -3.43
N THR A 210 -10.65 32.61 -3.26
CA THR A 210 -10.01 33.93 -3.08
C THR A 210 -9.71 34.26 -1.63
N ALA A 211 -10.23 33.46 -0.68
CA ALA A 211 -10.06 33.67 0.75
C ALA A 211 -10.10 32.35 1.51
N LEU A 212 -9.52 32.36 2.71
CA LEU A 212 -9.66 31.25 3.64
C LEU A 212 -11.08 31.12 4.19
N PRO A 213 -11.52 29.93 4.61
CA PRO A 213 -12.79 29.73 5.30
C PRO A 213 -12.95 30.66 6.49
N ALA A 214 -14.15 31.20 6.66
CA ALA A 214 -14.47 32.10 7.77
C ALA A 214 -14.21 31.40 9.12
N GLY A 215 -13.58 32.13 10.05
CA GLY A 215 -13.26 31.60 11.37
C GLY A 215 -12.06 30.69 11.44
N ALA A 216 -11.35 30.47 10.32
CA ALA A 216 -10.13 29.66 10.34
C ALA A 216 -9.06 30.30 11.26
N CYS A 217 -8.59 29.51 12.21
CA CYS A 217 -7.50 29.87 13.13
C CYS A 217 -6.24 29.01 12.91
N GLY A 218 -6.31 28.02 12.02
CA GLY A 218 -5.19 27.18 11.57
C GLY A 218 -5.29 26.88 10.08
N LEU A 219 -4.15 26.53 9.48
CA LEU A 219 -4.02 26.17 8.08
C LEU A 219 -3.24 24.86 7.97
N TYR A 220 -3.77 23.93 7.16
CA TYR A 220 -3.12 22.66 6.84
C TYR A 220 -2.99 22.53 5.32
N LEU A 221 -1.73 22.47 4.83
CA LEU A 221 -1.36 22.43 3.40
C LEU A 221 -0.74 21.08 3.04
#